data_af5ac168ee1862a945f6db6c0ee6c19b
#
_entry.id   af5ac168ee1862a945f6db6c0ee6c19b
#
_cell.length_a   1.000
_cell.length_b   1.000
_cell.length_c   1.000
_cell.angle_alpha   90.00
_cell.angle_beta   90.00
_cell.angle_gamma   90.00
#
_symmetry.space_group_name_H-M   'P 1'
#
loop_
_entity.id
_entity.type
_entity.pdbx_description
1 polymer ?
#
loop_
_entity_poly.entity_id
_entity_poly.type
_entity_poly.pdbx_seq_one_letter_code
_entity_poly.pdbx_strand_id
1 'polypeptide(L)'
;MENPSLPHYHGEEPAHTEVVRQMLEKEGTFQELSDIFRQLGDANRIRIFWLLCHCEECVVNIAAMMDMSSPAVSHHLRILRDSGLLTTRRDGKEVYYHAADTAQARLLHELIEQVMDVACPQWRAEAEQVRLIREIHDYLLSHMDQRITIEDLCHLYPINPTTLKEVFKDVYGTSIAAHLKEHRLEKAARLLRETDASVAEVARRVGYESQSKFTAAFKDQYGCLPTMYRKMS
;
A
#
# COMPACT_ATOMS: atom_id res chain seq x y z
N MET A 1 -25.83 1.10 -52.02
CA MET A 1 -26.00 1.90 -50.78
C MET A 1 -25.01 3.04 -50.88
N GLU A 2 -25.51 4.24 -51.06
CA GLU A 2 -24.65 5.43 -51.10
C GLU A 2 -23.99 5.59 -49.73
N ASN A 3 -22.66 5.65 -49.74
CA ASN A 3 -21.87 5.87 -48.54
C ASN A 3 -22.12 7.32 -48.11
N PRO A 4 -22.73 7.61 -46.95
CA PRO A 4 -22.94 8.98 -46.52
C PRO A 4 -21.60 9.68 -46.38
N SER A 5 -21.27 10.56 -47.31
CA SER A 5 -20.06 11.39 -47.23
C SER A 5 -20.16 12.26 -45.98
N LEU A 6 -19.04 12.38 -45.23
CA LEU A 6 -18.99 13.31 -44.13
C LEU A 6 -19.31 14.74 -44.62
N PRO A 7 -20.09 15.55 -43.85
CA PRO A 7 -20.48 16.91 -44.27
C PRO A 7 -19.32 17.87 -44.51
N HIS A 8 -18.16 17.58 -43.87
CA HIS A 8 -16.94 18.37 -44.00
C HIS A 8 -15.72 17.47 -44.16
N TYR A 9 -14.84 17.81 -45.08
CA TYR A 9 -13.56 17.14 -45.34
C TYR A 9 -12.42 17.90 -44.68
N HIS A 10 -11.66 17.25 -43.80
CA HIS A 10 -10.56 17.83 -43.05
C HIS A 10 -9.17 17.34 -43.49
N GLY A 11 -9.04 16.81 -44.73
CA GLY A 11 -7.74 16.43 -45.28
C GLY A 11 -7.23 15.04 -44.87
N GLU A 12 -8.00 14.24 -44.14
CA GLU A 12 -7.63 12.87 -43.80
C GLU A 12 -7.90 11.91 -44.99
N GLU A 13 -7.13 10.82 -45.08
CA GLU A 13 -7.33 9.81 -46.10
C GLU A 13 -8.73 9.16 -45.93
N PRO A 14 -9.56 9.10 -47.00
CA PRO A 14 -10.90 8.51 -46.93
C PRO A 14 -10.94 7.10 -46.39
N ALA A 15 -9.88 6.31 -46.63
CA ALA A 15 -9.75 4.93 -46.16
C ALA A 15 -9.63 4.87 -44.62
N HIS A 16 -8.91 5.79 -44.00
CA HIS A 16 -8.76 5.84 -42.52
C HIS A 16 -10.11 6.18 -41.87
N THR A 17 -10.77 7.20 -42.36
CA THR A 17 -12.08 7.64 -41.85
C THR A 17 -13.13 6.53 -41.96
N GLU A 18 -13.12 5.75 -43.01
CA GLU A 18 -14.03 4.62 -43.20
C GLU A 18 -13.80 3.49 -42.19
N VAL A 19 -12.52 3.16 -41.90
CA VAL A 19 -12.15 2.18 -40.84
C VAL A 19 -12.66 2.63 -39.47
N VAL A 20 -12.44 3.90 -39.11
CA VAL A 20 -12.92 4.47 -37.84
C VAL A 20 -14.45 4.44 -37.78
N ARG A 21 -15.15 4.77 -38.88
CA ARG A 21 -16.62 4.70 -38.96
C ARG A 21 -17.14 3.28 -38.70
N GLN A 22 -16.51 2.26 -39.32
CA GLN A 22 -16.86 0.86 -39.09
C GLN A 22 -16.65 0.42 -37.64
N MET A 23 -15.61 0.96 -36.96
CA MET A 23 -15.41 0.72 -35.54
C MET A 23 -16.49 1.36 -34.67
N LEU A 24 -16.96 2.57 -35.01
CA LEU A 24 -18.06 3.25 -34.31
C LEU A 24 -19.40 2.50 -34.42
N GLU A 25 -19.63 1.74 -35.52
CA GLU A 25 -20.83 0.93 -35.70
C GLU A 25 -20.91 -0.28 -34.73
N LYS A 26 -19.81 -0.60 -34.02
CA LYS A 26 -19.79 -1.62 -32.98
C LYS A 26 -20.36 -1.09 -31.65
N GLU A 27 -21.61 -0.68 -31.65
CA GLU A 27 -22.27 -0.06 -30.48
C GLU A 27 -22.11 -0.88 -29.18
N GLY A 28 -22.19 -2.22 -29.26
CA GLY A 28 -22.05 -3.10 -28.10
C GLY A 28 -20.71 -2.94 -27.38
N THR A 29 -19.62 -2.75 -28.11
CA THR A 29 -18.28 -2.55 -27.53
C THR A 29 -18.17 -1.26 -26.70
N PHE A 30 -18.73 -0.16 -27.23
CA PHE A 30 -18.76 1.11 -26.53
C PHE A 30 -19.70 1.10 -25.33
N GLN A 31 -20.81 0.33 -25.43
CA GLN A 31 -21.73 0.18 -24.30
C GLN A 31 -21.06 -0.59 -23.15
N GLU A 32 -20.36 -1.69 -23.42
CA GLU A 32 -19.59 -2.44 -22.42
C GLU A 32 -18.53 -1.54 -21.75
N LEU A 33 -17.79 -0.76 -22.52
CA LEU A 33 -16.80 0.19 -22.01
C LEU A 33 -17.46 1.28 -21.14
N SER A 34 -18.60 1.83 -21.59
CA SER A 34 -19.38 2.79 -20.81
C SER A 34 -19.84 2.21 -19.47
N ASP A 35 -20.26 0.95 -19.45
CA ASP A 35 -20.71 0.28 -18.24
C ASP A 35 -19.56 0.09 -17.24
N ILE A 36 -18.35 -0.23 -17.71
CA ILE A 36 -17.15 -0.29 -16.88
C ILE A 36 -16.86 1.06 -16.24
N PHE A 37 -16.80 2.14 -17.02
CA PHE A 37 -16.53 3.48 -16.48
C PHE A 37 -17.64 3.98 -15.56
N ARG A 38 -18.89 3.60 -15.79
CA ARG A 38 -20.01 3.93 -14.90
C ARG A 38 -19.83 3.33 -13.50
N GLN A 39 -19.23 2.13 -13.38
CA GLN A 39 -18.93 1.53 -12.08
C GLN A 39 -17.94 2.38 -11.28
N LEU A 40 -17.00 3.04 -11.96
CA LEU A 40 -16.02 3.94 -11.34
C LEU A 40 -16.45 5.43 -11.37
N GLY A 41 -17.64 5.77 -11.85
CA GLY A 41 -18.14 7.14 -11.92
C GLY A 41 -18.57 7.74 -10.56
N ASP A 42 -18.16 7.14 -9.44
CA ASP A 42 -18.42 7.60 -8.07
C ASP A 42 -17.12 7.65 -7.27
N ALA A 43 -16.86 8.78 -6.63
CA ALA A 43 -15.59 9.03 -5.93
C ALA A 43 -15.31 8.01 -4.82
N ASN A 44 -16.33 7.57 -4.07
CA ASN A 44 -16.16 6.59 -3.00
C ASN A 44 -15.87 5.20 -3.59
N ARG A 45 -16.48 4.83 -4.73
CA ARG A 45 -16.15 3.57 -5.40
C ARG A 45 -14.72 3.56 -5.93
N ILE A 46 -14.24 4.67 -6.51
CA ILE A 46 -12.82 4.79 -6.92
C ILE A 46 -11.90 4.62 -5.72
N ARG A 47 -12.16 5.32 -4.60
CA ARG A 47 -11.35 5.24 -3.37
C ARG A 47 -11.33 3.83 -2.79
N ILE A 48 -12.50 3.17 -2.70
CA ILE A 48 -12.59 1.80 -2.19
C ILE A 48 -11.88 0.81 -3.12
N PHE A 49 -12.05 0.93 -4.43
CA PHE A 49 -11.38 0.07 -5.39
C PHE A 49 -9.86 0.25 -5.31
N TRP A 50 -9.38 1.49 -5.31
CA TRP A 50 -7.96 1.80 -5.19
C TRP A 50 -7.37 1.26 -3.88
N LEU A 51 -8.05 1.45 -2.73
CA LEU A 51 -7.65 0.88 -1.44
C LEU A 51 -7.46 -0.64 -1.55
N LEU A 52 -8.44 -1.33 -2.13
CA LEU A 52 -8.45 -2.79 -2.24
C LEU A 52 -7.51 -3.36 -3.32
N CYS A 53 -6.92 -2.51 -4.16
CA CYS A 53 -5.78 -2.88 -5.01
C CYS A 53 -4.47 -2.98 -4.22
N HIS A 54 -4.37 -2.31 -3.06
CA HIS A 54 -3.16 -2.26 -2.24
C HIS A 54 -3.22 -3.13 -0.99
N CYS A 55 -4.42 -3.44 -0.47
CA CYS A 55 -4.58 -4.28 0.72
C CYS A 55 -5.88 -5.09 0.66
N GLU A 56 -5.94 -6.14 1.49
CA GLU A 56 -7.14 -6.92 1.74
C GLU A 56 -7.78 -6.45 3.05
N GLU A 57 -9.08 -6.08 3.02
CA GLU A 57 -9.74 -5.51 4.20
C GLU A 57 -11.19 -5.95 4.35
N CYS A 58 -11.68 -5.98 5.60
CA CYS A 58 -13.09 -6.23 5.92
C CYS A 58 -13.92 -4.93 5.91
N VAL A 59 -15.24 -5.09 5.84
CA VAL A 59 -16.19 -3.94 5.76
C VAL A 59 -16.00 -2.93 6.89
N VAL A 60 -15.73 -3.40 8.11
CA VAL A 60 -15.59 -2.52 9.28
C VAL A 60 -14.36 -1.64 9.16
N ASN A 61 -13.24 -2.21 8.74
CA ASN A 61 -11.99 -1.48 8.54
C ASN A 61 -12.10 -0.48 7.39
N ILE A 62 -12.69 -0.92 6.26
CA ILE A 62 -12.93 -0.02 5.11
C ILE A 62 -13.82 1.16 5.55
N ALA A 63 -14.88 0.91 6.33
CA ALA A 63 -15.78 1.93 6.83
C ALA A 63 -15.04 2.96 7.70
N ALA A 64 -14.17 2.49 8.59
CA ALA A 64 -13.32 3.35 9.42
C ALA A 64 -12.33 4.18 8.60
N MET A 65 -11.63 3.56 7.63
CA MET A 65 -10.67 4.25 6.75
C MET A 65 -11.32 5.31 5.86
N MET A 66 -12.56 5.07 5.44
CA MET A 66 -13.30 5.94 4.53
C MET A 66 -14.15 6.99 5.22
N ASP A 67 -14.25 6.94 6.55
CA ASP A 67 -15.20 7.74 7.35
C ASP A 67 -16.65 7.56 6.84
N MET A 68 -17.05 6.31 6.65
CA MET A 68 -18.36 5.94 6.12
C MET A 68 -19.07 4.92 7.01
N SER A 69 -20.39 4.82 6.87
CA SER A 69 -21.14 3.75 7.54
C SER A 69 -20.92 2.40 6.83
N SER A 70 -20.89 1.30 7.60
CA SER A 70 -20.76 -0.06 7.05
C SER A 70 -21.82 -0.41 6.00
N PRO A 71 -23.10 0.01 6.12
CA PRO A 71 -24.09 -0.20 5.06
C PRO A 71 -23.75 0.52 3.75
N ALA A 72 -23.24 1.76 3.82
CA ALA A 72 -22.82 2.52 2.63
C ALA A 72 -21.62 1.85 1.94
N VAL A 73 -20.60 1.43 2.72
CA VAL A 73 -19.46 0.67 2.20
C VAL A 73 -19.93 -0.65 1.56
N SER A 74 -20.81 -1.39 2.23
CA SER A 74 -21.37 -2.66 1.70
C SER A 74 -22.08 -2.47 0.37
N HIS A 75 -22.78 -1.33 0.18
CA HIS A 75 -23.40 -1.00 -1.09
C HIS A 75 -22.37 -0.81 -2.21
N HIS A 76 -21.30 -0.04 -1.96
CA HIS A 76 -20.24 0.17 -2.94
C HIS A 76 -19.47 -1.13 -3.25
N LEU A 77 -19.14 -1.92 -2.22
CA LEU A 77 -18.48 -3.22 -2.39
C LEU A 77 -19.30 -4.20 -3.24
N ARG A 78 -20.62 -4.23 -3.04
CA ARG A 78 -21.50 -5.06 -3.86
C ARG A 78 -21.42 -4.68 -5.33
N ILE A 79 -21.52 -3.39 -5.66
CA ILE A 79 -21.44 -2.89 -7.04
C ILE A 79 -20.09 -3.29 -7.67
N LEU A 80 -18.98 -3.05 -6.99
CA LEU A 80 -17.64 -3.37 -7.47
C LEU A 80 -17.41 -4.88 -7.64
N ARG A 81 -17.97 -5.68 -6.75
CA ARG A 81 -17.90 -7.15 -6.85
C ARG A 81 -18.77 -7.66 -8.00
N ASP A 82 -19.99 -7.17 -8.13
CA ASP A 82 -20.94 -7.59 -9.19
C ASP A 82 -20.42 -7.20 -10.59
N SER A 83 -19.55 -6.17 -10.69
CA SER A 83 -18.83 -5.80 -11.92
C SER A 83 -17.53 -6.59 -12.14
N GLY A 84 -17.16 -7.53 -11.26
CA GLY A 84 -15.95 -8.34 -11.39
C GLY A 84 -14.65 -7.62 -11.04
N LEU A 85 -14.72 -6.43 -10.45
CA LEU A 85 -13.54 -5.65 -10.03
C LEU A 85 -12.99 -6.09 -8.67
N LEU A 86 -13.84 -6.65 -7.81
CA LEU A 86 -13.46 -7.18 -6.51
C LEU A 86 -13.77 -8.67 -6.39
N THR A 87 -12.99 -9.33 -5.56
CA THR A 87 -13.25 -10.69 -5.08
C THR A 87 -13.23 -10.72 -3.56
N THR A 88 -13.62 -11.85 -2.98
CA THR A 88 -13.74 -11.98 -1.53
C THR A 88 -13.09 -13.27 -1.04
N ARG A 89 -12.47 -13.20 0.14
CA ARG A 89 -12.01 -14.35 0.92
C ARG A 89 -12.74 -14.37 2.26
N ARG A 90 -13.16 -15.53 2.69
CA ARG A 90 -13.77 -15.70 4.01
C ARG A 90 -12.76 -16.27 5.00
N ASP A 91 -12.70 -15.65 6.18
CA ASP A 91 -11.89 -16.12 7.29
C ASP A 91 -12.74 -16.15 8.57
N GLY A 92 -13.13 -17.35 8.97
CA GLY A 92 -14.06 -17.54 10.08
C GLY A 92 -15.42 -16.87 9.84
N LYS A 93 -15.72 -15.86 10.64
CA LYS A 93 -16.97 -15.07 10.55
C LYS A 93 -16.84 -13.81 9.70
N GLU A 94 -15.61 -13.44 9.30
CA GLU A 94 -15.31 -12.22 8.57
C GLU A 94 -15.18 -12.49 7.07
N VAL A 95 -15.54 -11.48 6.28
CA VAL A 95 -15.38 -11.47 4.82
C VAL A 95 -14.42 -10.34 4.47
N TYR A 96 -13.32 -10.71 3.85
CA TYR A 96 -12.29 -9.81 3.36
C TYR A 96 -12.47 -9.58 1.87
N TYR A 97 -12.26 -8.35 1.45
CA TYR A 97 -12.38 -7.89 0.06
C TYR A 97 -11.01 -7.50 -0.46
N HIS A 98 -10.72 -7.81 -1.70
CA HIS A 98 -9.54 -7.36 -2.43
C HIS A 98 -9.84 -7.21 -3.92
N ALA A 99 -8.97 -6.51 -4.66
CA ALA A 99 -9.11 -6.40 -6.11
C ALA A 99 -9.06 -7.77 -6.77
N ALA A 100 -9.89 -7.99 -7.78
CA ALA A 100 -9.87 -9.22 -8.56
C ALA A 100 -8.58 -9.30 -9.38
N ASP A 101 -7.97 -10.49 -9.43
CA ASP A 101 -6.78 -10.73 -10.26
C ASP A 101 -7.16 -10.93 -11.74
N THR A 102 -7.75 -9.89 -12.34
CA THR A 102 -8.18 -9.84 -13.74
C THR A 102 -7.40 -8.78 -14.51
N ALA A 103 -7.25 -8.97 -15.82
CA ALA A 103 -6.63 -7.96 -16.69
C ALA A 103 -7.36 -6.61 -16.61
N GLN A 104 -8.69 -6.65 -16.52
CA GLN A 104 -9.52 -5.46 -16.37
C GLN A 104 -9.24 -4.70 -15.07
N ALA A 105 -9.20 -5.38 -13.92
CA ALA A 105 -8.95 -4.74 -12.64
C ALA A 105 -7.54 -4.13 -12.60
N ARG A 106 -6.53 -4.83 -13.11
CA ARG A 106 -5.16 -4.32 -13.22
C ARG A 106 -5.08 -3.08 -14.09
N LEU A 107 -5.69 -3.11 -15.30
CA LEU A 107 -5.69 -1.96 -16.21
C LEU A 107 -6.39 -0.74 -15.60
N LEU A 108 -7.52 -0.94 -14.92
CA LEU A 108 -8.24 0.16 -14.28
C LEU A 108 -7.44 0.74 -13.10
N HIS A 109 -6.74 -0.08 -12.33
CA HIS A 109 -5.84 0.40 -11.28
C HIS A 109 -4.72 1.28 -11.87
N GLU A 110 -4.02 0.78 -12.89
CA GLU A 110 -2.98 1.54 -13.59
C GLU A 110 -3.51 2.85 -14.17
N LEU A 111 -4.70 2.83 -14.78
CA LEU A 111 -5.34 4.03 -15.31
C LEU A 111 -5.66 5.06 -14.23
N ILE A 112 -6.19 4.61 -13.08
CA ILE A 112 -6.47 5.49 -11.94
C ILE A 112 -5.18 6.16 -11.47
N GLU A 113 -4.09 5.40 -11.29
CA GLU A 113 -2.80 5.95 -10.87
C GLU A 113 -2.23 6.95 -11.89
N GLN A 114 -2.27 6.63 -13.17
CA GLN A 114 -1.83 7.55 -14.23
C GLN A 114 -2.65 8.85 -14.26
N VAL A 115 -3.97 8.75 -14.10
CA VAL A 115 -4.84 9.94 -14.05
C VAL A 115 -4.57 10.76 -12.78
N MET A 116 -4.34 10.11 -11.64
CA MET A 116 -3.97 10.79 -10.39
C MET A 116 -2.63 11.52 -10.53
N ASP A 117 -1.63 10.92 -11.17
CA ASP A 117 -0.33 11.54 -11.44
C ASP A 117 -0.42 12.82 -12.29
N VAL A 118 -1.35 12.86 -13.23
CA VAL A 118 -1.56 14.03 -14.10
C VAL A 118 -2.48 15.07 -13.46
N ALA A 119 -3.58 14.62 -12.86
CA ALA A 119 -4.62 15.51 -12.32
C ALA A 119 -4.29 16.04 -10.91
N CYS A 120 -3.46 15.33 -10.14
CA CYS A 120 -3.13 15.65 -8.76
C CYS A 120 -1.61 15.58 -8.50
N PRO A 121 -0.81 16.54 -8.99
CA PRO A 121 0.66 16.50 -8.84
C PRO A 121 1.12 16.44 -7.38
N GLN A 122 0.36 17.00 -6.44
CA GLN A 122 0.64 16.93 -4.99
C GLN A 122 0.53 15.50 -4.46
N TRP A 123 -0.47 14.76 -4.92
CA TRP A 123 -0.63 13.32 -4.60
C TRP A 123 0.61 12.52 -4.98
N ARG A 124 1.17 12.75 -6.16
CA ARG A 124 2.37 12.08 -6.64
C ARG A 124 3.56 12.32 -5.70
N ALA A 125 3.77 13.57 -5.29
CA ALA A 125 4.86 13.91 -4.37
C ALA A 125 4.69 13.24 -3.00
N GLU A 126 3.48 13.19 -2.46
CA GLU A 126 3.17 12.52 -1.19
C GLU A 126 3.34 11.00 -1.32
N ALA A 127 2.83 10.38 -2.38
CA ALA A 127 2.95 8.95 -2.64
C ALA A 127 4.43 8.53 -2.81
N GLU A 128 5.23 9.37 -3.48
CA GLU A 128 6.66 9.14 -3.66
C GLU A 128 7.42 9.23 -2.33
N GLN A 129 7.06 10.18 -1.47
CA GLN A 129 7.60 10.27 -0.11
C GLN A 129 7.25 9.04 0.73
N VAL A 130 6.00 8.58 0.72
CA VAL A 130 5.58 7.38 1.46
C VAL A 130 6.32 6.15 0.94
N ARG A 131 6.50 6.00 -0.37
CA ARG A 131 7.28 4.90 -0.96
C ARG A 131 8.74 4.94 -0.49
N LEU A 132 9.36 6.12 -0.53
CA LEU A 132 10.73 6.32 -0.08
C LEU A 132 10.88 5.97 1.41
N ILE A 133 9.93 6.36 2.25
CA ILE A 133 9.92 6.01 3.68
C ILE A 133 9.81 4.50 3.91
N ARG A 134 9.05 3.78 3.08
CA ARG A 134 8.99 2.31 3.14
C ARG A 134 10.33 1.66 2.77
N GLU A 135 10.98 2.15 1.74
CA GLU A 135 12.33 1.69 1.34
C GLU A 135 13.35 1.92 2.47
N ILE A 136 13.30 3.09 3.10
CA ILE A 136 14.15 3.41 4.27
C ILE A 136 13.84 2.48 5.45
N HIS A 137 12.58 2.20 5.71
CA HIS A 137 12.16 1.27 6.76
C HIS A 137 12.73 -0.14 6.51
N ASP A 138 12.60 -0.67 5.30
CA ASP A 138 13.09 -2.00 4.94
C ASP A 138 14.62 -2.06 5.03
N TYR A 139 15.29 -0.98 4.63
CA TYR A 139 16.74 -0.83 4.82
C TYR A 139 17.12 -0.87 6.30
N LEU A 140 16.42 -0.12 7.16
CA LEU A 140 16.66 -0.12 8.62
C LEU A 140 16.44 -1.50 9.23
N LEU A 141 15.41 -2.23 8.84
CA LEU A 141 15.13 -3.58 9.35
C LEU A 141 16.17 -4.60 8.89
N SER A 142 16.70 -4.46 7.69
CA SER A 142 17.76 -5.35 7.17
C SER A 142 19.13 -5.08 7.82
N HIS A 143 19.35 -3.89 8.37
CA HIS A 143 20.62 -3.45 8.98
C HIS A 143 20.47 -3.13 10.48
N MET A 144 19.57 -3.84 11.17
CA MET A 144 19.29 -3.59 12.60
C MET A 144 20.50 -3.77 13.53
N ASP A 145 21.48 -4.55 13.15
CA ASP A 145 22.74 -4.79 13.86
C ASP A 145 23.71 -3.60 13.77
N GLN A 146 23.48 -2.66 12.88
CA GLN A 146 24.32 -1.49 12.65
C GLN A 146 23.75 -0.24 13.32
N ARG A 147 24.65 0.71 13.60
CA ARG A 147 24.27 2.05 14.03
C ARG A 147 24.10 2.92 12.80
N ILE A 148 22.85 3.19 12.43
CA ILE A 148 22.49 4.06 11.32
C ILE A 148 21.94 5.37 11.88
N THR A 149 22.50 6.49 11.45
CA THR A 149 22.04 7.84 11.83
C THR A 149 21.07 8.41 10.82
N ILE A 150 20.38 9.49 11.18
CA ILE A 150 19.52 10.23 10.25
C ILE A 150 20.34 10.81 9.10
N GLU A 151 21.55 11.27 9.38
CA GLU A 151 22.49 11.80 8.41
C GLU A 151 22.87 10.72 7.38
N ASP A 152 23.16 9.50 7.83
CA ASP A 152 23.48 8.38 6.93
C ASP A 152 22.32 8.08 5.98
N LEU A 153 21.09 8.10 6.50
CA LEU A 153 19.89 7.89 5.67
C LEU A 153 19.69 9.01 4.64
N CYS A 154 19.93 10.27 5.04
CA CYS A 154 19.82 11.41 4.11
C CYS A 154 20.95 11.46 3.08
N HIS A 155 22.07 10.77 3.31
CA HIS A 155 23.10 10.57 2.30
C HIS A 155 22.75 9.44 1.30
N LEU A 156 22.06 8.41 1.78
CA LEU A 156 21.67 7.26 0.93
C LEU A 156 20.41 7.54 0.11
N TYR A 157 19.52 8.37 0.62
CA TYR A 157 18.21 8.63 0.04
C TYR A 157 18.00 10.15 -0.19
N PRO A 158 17.30 10.55 -1.27
CA PRO A 158 17.07 11.97 -1.59
C PRO A 158 15.98 12.58 -0.70
N ILE A 159 16.24 12.66 0.61
CA ILE A 159 15.31 13.18 1.61
C ILE A 159 16.04 14.04 2.64
N ASN A 160 15.43 15.14 3.07
CA ASN A 160 16.00 15.96 4.15
C ASN A 160 15.62 15.40 5.55
N PRO A 161 16.39 15.72 6.61
CA PRO A 161 16.17 15.19 7.94
C PRO A 161 14.81 15.51 8.56
N THR A 162 14.23 16.67 8.25
CA THR A 162 12.93 17.10 8.76
C THR A 162 11.82 16.27 8.14
N THR A 163 11.75 16.23 6.82
CA THR A 163 10.76 15.45 6.06
C THR A 163 10.86 13.96 6.42
N LEU A 164 12.09 13.42 6.54
CA LEU A 164 12.29 12.03 6.94
C LEU A 164 11.63 11.72 8.29
N LYS A 165 11.83 12.56 9.31
CA LYS A 165 11.27 12.35 10.65
C LYS A 165 9.76 12.51 10.67
N GLU A 166 9.22 13.52 10.00
CA GLU A 166 7.79 13.82 9.94
C GLU A 166 7.05 12.71 9.21
N VAL A 167 7.40 12.44 7.96
CA VAL A 167 6.70 11.43 7.14
C VAL A 167 6.86 10.02 7.70
N PHE A 168 8.03 9.68 8.28
CA PHE A 168 8.19 8.40 8.96
C PHE A 168 7.24 8.26 10.16
N LYS A 169 7.10 9.32 10.96
CA LYS A 169 6.17 9.33 12.09
C LYS A 169 4.71 9.24 11.64
N ASP A 170 4.35 9.90 10.54
CA ASP A 170 3.00 9.86 9.98
C ASP A 170 2.66 8.46 9.45
N VAL A 171 3.63 7.79 8.80
CA VAL A 171 3.43 6.44 8.24
C VAL A 171 3.42 5.35 9.31
N TYR A 172 4.33 5.42 10.30
CA TYR A 172 4.53 4.36 11.30
C TYR A 172 4.05 4.71 12.71
N GLY A 173 3.48 5.90 12.91
CA GLY A 173 2.92 6.34 14.21
C GLY A 173 3.98 6.68 15.27
N THR A 174 5.27 6.45 15.00
CA THR A 174 6.34 6.59 15.99
C THR A 174 7.64 7.08 15.35
N SER A 175 8.60 7.53 16.17
CA SER A 175 9.91 7.94 15.66
C SER A 175 10.74 6.76 15.15
N ILE A 176 11.65 7.00 14.19
CA ILE A 176 12.58 5.99 13.66
C ILE A 176 13.32 5.25 14.79
N ALA A 177 13.80 5.99 15.80
CA ALA A 177 14.54 5.39 16.92
C ALA A 177 13.67 4.48 17.80
N ALA A 178 12.43 4.88 18.08
CA ALA A 178 11.48 4.08 18.86
C ALA A 178 11.04 2.84 18.08
N HIS A 179 10.72 2.99 16.80
CA HIS A 179 10.35 1.91 15.89
C HIS A 179 11.46 0.86 15.78
N LEU A 180 12.71 1.30 15.57
CA LEU A 180 13.85 0.40 15.48
C LEU A 180 14.15 -0.29 16.82
N LYS A 181 13.97 0.42 17.97
CA LYS A 181 14.09 -0.18 19.31
C LYS A 181 13.11 -1.34 19.47
N GLU A 182 11.86 -1.15 19.10
CA GLU A 182 10.81 -2.17 19.19
C GLU A 182 11.16 -3.41 18.38
N HIS A 183 11.46 -3.27 17.09
CA HIS A 183 11.85 -4.40 16.22
C HIS A 183 13.12 -5.12 16.68
N ARG A 184 14.11 -4.39 17.21
CA ARG A 184 15.31 -4.99 17.82
C ARG A 184 14.96 -5.87 19.01
N LEU A 185 14.07 -5.41 19.88
CA LEU A 185 13.63 -6.17 21.05
C LEU A 185 12.76 -7.37 20.71
N GLU A 186 11.89 -7.25 19.71
CA GLU A 186 11.12 -8.39 19.16
C GLU A 186 12.03 -9.47 18.56
N LYS A 187 13.02 -9.07 17.76
CA LYS A 187 14.03 -9.99 17.22
C LYS A 187 14.84 -10.66 18.34
N ALA A 188 15.21 -9.89 19.38
CA ALA A 188 15.89 -10.43 20.54
C ALA A 188 15.04 -11.46 21.31
N ALA A 189 13.76 -11.17 21.52
CA ALA A 189 12.82 -12.10 22.15
C ALA A 189 12.71 -13.42 21.39
N ARG A 190 12.68 -13.37 20.05
CA ARG A 190 12.75 -14.56 19.19
C ARG A 190 14.05 -15.33 19.38
N LEU A 191 15.20 -14.66 19.25
CA LEU A 191 16.52 -15.28 19.40
C LEU A 191 16.72 -15.93 20.77
N LEU A 192 16.20 -15.31 21.84
CA LEU A 192 16.25 -15.88 23.19
C LEU A 192 15.47 -17.18 23.34
N ARG A 193 14.39 -17.38 22.59
CA ARG A 193 13.55 -18.60 22.59
C ARG A 193 14.09 -19.68 21.67
N GLU A 194 14.59 -19.29 20.51
CA GLU A 194 14.92 -20.21 19.41
C GLU A 194 16.39 -20.65 19.41
N THR A 195 17.26 -19.99 20.21
CA THR A 195 18.69 -20.26 20.21
C THR A 195 19.30 -20.30 21.63
N ASP A 196 20.41 -21.02 21.77
CA ASP A 196 21.23 -21.04 22.99
C ASP A 196 22.26 -19.89 23.09
N ALA A 197 22.16 -18.89 22.17
CA ALA A 197 23.07 -17.75 22.15
C ALA A 197 23.07 -17.02 23.49
N SER A 198 24.24 -16.61 23.99
CA SER A 198 24.35 -15.86 25.24
C SER A 198 23.60 -14.51 25.13
N VAL A 199 23.16 -13.95 26.28
CA VAL A 199 22.47 -12.65 26.31
C VAL A 199 23.34 -11.56 25.68
N ALA A 200 24.66 -11.61 25.87
CA ALA A 200 25.61 -10.68 25.27
C ALA A 200 25.67 -10.84 23.73
N GLU A 201 25.58 -12.06 23.25
CA GLU A 201 25.55 -12.33 21.82
C GLU A 201 24.25 -11.90 21.17
N VAL A 202 23.10 -12.18 21.80
CA VAL A 202 21.80 -11.67 21.35
C VAL A 202 21.80 -10.15 21.28
N ALA A 203 22.30 -9.46 22.33
CA ALA A 203 22.41 -8.01 22.35
C ALA A 203 23.19 -7.47 21.13
N ARG A 204 24.35 -8.06 20.80
CA ARG A 204 25.15 -7.67 19.62
C ARG A 204 24.41 -7.92 18.31
N ARG A 205 23.77 -9.10 18.15
CA ARG A 205 23.04 -9.47 16.92
C ARG A 205 21.85 -8.55 16.63
N VAL A 206 21.33 -7.87 17.65
CA VAL A 206 20.23 -6.90 17.50
C VAL A 206 20.69 -5.45 17.61
N GLY A 207 22.00 -5.19 17.52
CA GLY A 207 22.57 -3.85 17.39
C GLY A 207 22.71 -3.07 18.70
N TYR A 208 22.80 -3.73 19.85
CA TYR A 208 23.15 -3.07 21.12
C TYR A 208 24.66 -3.16 21.38
N GLU A 209 25.29 -2.01 21.58
CA GLU A 209 26.73 -1.90 21.90
C GLU A 209 27.07 -2.48 23.28
N SER A 210 26.13 -2.47 24.25
CA SER A 210 26.34 -3.02 25.56
C SER A 210 25.19 -3.90 26.05
N GLN A 211 25.54 -5.01 26.69
CA GLN A 211 24.57 -5.91 27.30
C GLN A 211 23.73 -5.20 28.38
N SER A 212 24.30 -4.24 29.12
CA SER A 212 23.57 -3.50 30.16
C SER A 212 22.45 -2.65 29.59
N LYS A 213 22.74 -1.89 28.51
CA LYS A 213 21.70 -1.11 27.80
C LYS A 213 20.61 -2.01 27.19
N PHE A 214 21.01 -3.14 26.62
CA PHE A 214 20.08 -4.14 26.10
C PHE A 214 19.17 -4.69 27.21
N THR A 215 19.77 -5.15 28.32
CA THR A 215 19.02 -5.75 29.44
C THR A 215 18.01 -4.77 30.04
N ALA A 216 18.40 -3.49 30.20
CA ALA A 216 17.50 -2.44 30.67
C ALA A 216 16.32 -2.22 29.70
N ALA A 217 16.60 -2.07 28.40
CA ALA A 217 15.58 -1.88 27.37
C ALA A 217 14.64 -3.09 27.25
N PHE A 218 15.18 -4.31 27.33
CA PHE A 218 14.41 -5.54 27.29
C PHE A 218 13.47 -5.69 28.48
N LYS A 219 13.99 -5.39 29.70
CA LYS A 219 13.18 -5.42 30.92
C LYS A 219 12.05 -4.36 30.88
N ASP A 220 12.33 -3.18 30.35
CA ASP A 220 11.36 -2.12 30.17
C ASP A 220 10.19 -2.58 29.26
N GLN A 221 10.50 -3.27 28.17
CA GLN A 221 9.52 -3.74 27.17
C GLN A 221 8.75 -4.98 27.62
N TYR A 222 9.42 -5.97 28.22
CA TYR A 222 8.85 -7.30 28.53
C TYR A 222 8.61 -7.56 30.02
N GLY A 223 8.91 -6.61 30.89
CA GLY A 223 8.70 -6.70 32.35
C GLY A 223 9.67 -7.64 33.08
N CYS A 224 10.52 -8.39 32.38
CA CYS A 224 11.45 -9.35 32.98
C CYS A 224 12.85 -9.31 32.32
N LEU A 225 13.84 -9.89 33.01
CA LEU A 225 15.20 -10.00 32.46
C LEU A 225 15.26 -10.98 31.28
N PRO A 226 16.14 -10.77 30.28
CA PRO A 226 16.33 -11.68 29.15
C PRO A 226 16.57 -13.16 29.56
N THR A 227 17.31 -13.36 30.65
CA THR A 227 17.59 -14.71 31.19
C THR A 227 16.35 -15.38 31.78
N MET A 228 15.45 -14.61 32.37
CA MET A 228 14.16 -15.10 32.86
C MET A 228 13.20 -15.38 31.73
N TYR A 229 13.14 -14.48 30.76
CA TYR A 229 12.31 -14.63 29.55
C TYR A 229 12.60 -15.96 28.81
N ARG A 230 13.88 -16.31 28.64
CA ARG A 230 14.32 -17.59 28.06
C ARG A 230 13.81 -18.81 28.82
N LYS A 231 13.74 -18.74 30.16
CA LYS A 231 13.29 -19.87 31.00
C LYS A 231 11.77 -20.04 31.03
N MET A 232 11.02 -19.00 30.63
CA MET A 232 9.56 -19.02 30.62
C MET A 232 8.99 -19.48 29.27
N SER A 233 9.83 -19.63 28.29
CA SER A 233 9.53 -20.08 26.94
C SER A 233 9.92 -21.54 26.77
#